data_277afabcbedb89f59ba73f9d36e0bef9
#
_entry.id   277afabcbedb89f59ba73f9d36e0bef9
#
_cell.length_a   1.000
_cell.length_b   1.000
_cell.length_c   1.000
_cell.angle_alpha   90.00
_cell.angle_beta   90.00
_cell.angle_gamma   90.00
#
_symmetry.space_group_name_H-M   'P 1'
#
loop_
_entity.id
_entity.type
_entity.pdbx_description
1 polymer ?
#
loop_
_entity_poly.entity_id
_entity_poly.type
_entity_poly.pdbx_seq_one_letter_code
_entity_poly.pdbx_strand_id
1 'polypeptide(L)'
;RETVAYFSLLNDKITFDPDQRSILEQVEQTVANAKRRRHYPAVKIGRLAVSEEYAGQDWEGIIIRLIKFMFTHGNRTGCRFITVDAYHDAVGFYLKCGFDFISEKDQNEITRSMYYDLKRFLDE
;
A
#
# COMPACT_ATOMS: atom_id res chain seq x y z
N ARG A 1 -2.03 -21.05 -22.41
CA ARG A 1 -2.32 -20.11 -21.31
C ARG A 1 -1.44 -18.88 -21.44
N GLU A 2 -2.07 -17.75 -21.51
CA GLU A 2 -1.39 -16.48 -21.49
C GLU A 2 -1.47 -15.86 -20.11
N THR A 3 -0.33 -15.41 -19.60
CA THR A 3 -0.32 -14.61 -18.37
C THR A 3 -0.63 -13.17 -18.75
N VAL A 4 -1.75 -12.65 -18.27
CA VAL A 4 -2.14 -11.25 -18.48
C VAL A 4 -1.40 -10.35 -17.50
N ALA A 5 -1.38 -10.75 -16.23
CA ALA A 5 -0.76 -9.98 -15.17
C ALA A 5 -0.43 -10.90 -14.00
N TYR A 6 0.48 -10.45 -13.15
CA TYR A 6 0.75 -11.15 -11.90
C TYR A 6 1.15 -10.16 -10.81
N PHE A 7 0.99 -10.59 -9.58
CA PHE A 7 1.45 -9.83 -8.42
C PHE A 7 1.90 -10.78 -7.31
N SER A 8 2.73 -10.30 -6.43
CA SER A 8 3.15 -11.03 -5.24
C SER A 8 2.94 -10.17 -3.99
N LEU A 9 2.60 -10.82 -2.89
CA LEU A 9 2.35 -10.17 -1.61
C LEU A 9 3.27 -10.76 -0.56
N LEU A 10 3.76 -9.91 0.33
CA LEU A 10 4.66 -10.27 1.41
C LEU A 10 4.11 -9.71 2.72
N ASN A 11 4.35 -10.42 3.80
CA ASN A 11 4.09 -9.87 5.13
C ASN A 11 5.06 -8.73 5.40
N ASP A 12 4.56 -7.66 5.97
CA ASP A 12 5.36 -6.47 6.24
C ASP A 12 4.85 -5.78 7.50
N LYS A 13 5.56 -4.77 7.91
CA LYS A 13 5.12 -3.82 8.93
C LYS A 13 5.45 -2.42 8.46
N ILE A 14 4.62 -1.48 8.85
CA ILE A 14 4.88 -0.07 8.62
C ILE A 14 5.27 0.56 9.96
N THR A 15 6.33 1.34 9.94
CA THR A 15 6.82 2.06 11.10
C THR A 15 6.83 3.55 10.78
N PHE A 16 6.18 4.34 11.63
CA PHE A 16 6.16 5.78 11.48
C PHE A 16 7.18 6.42 12.41
N ASP A 17 7.98 7.32 11.87
CA ASP A 17 8.94 8.09 12.66
C ASP A 17 8.24 9.13 13.54
N PRO A 18 8.85 9.56 14.67
CA PRO A 18 8.26 10.60 15.51
C PRO A 18 7.95 11.92 14.80
N ASP A 19 8.69 12.24 13.74
CA ASP A 19 8.46 13.46 12.93
C ASP A 19 7.22 13.33 12.04
N GLN A 20 6.57 12.18 11.99
CA GLN A 20 5.33 11.94 11.22
C GLN A 20 4.10 11.94 12.12
N ARG A 21 4.08 12.85 13.09
CA ARG A 21 3.01 12.95 14.09
C ARG A 21 1.61 13.03 13.49
N SER A 22 1.45 13.82 12.43
CA SER A 22 0.13 13.98 11.80
C SER A 22 -0.43 12.67 11.26
N ILE A 23 0.42 11.84 10.67
CA ILE A 23 0.02 10.53 10.17
C ILE A 23 -0.29 9.60 11.34
N LEU A 24 0.58 9.57 12.35
CA LEU A 24 0.39 8.75 13.55
C LEU A 24 -0.90 9.11 14.28
N GLU A 25 -1.19 10.41 14.45
CA GLU A 25 -2.41 10.86 15.09
C GLU A 25 -3.66 10.41 14.35
N GLN A 26 -3.67 10.51 13.02
CA GLN A 26 -4.78 10.03 12.21
C GLN A 26 -4.99 8.53 12.36
N VAL A 27 -3.92 7.76 12.37
CA VAL A 27 -3.98 6.31 12.53
C VAL A 27 -4.45 5.95 13.95
N GLU A 28 -3.89 6.59 14.98
CA GLU A 28 -4.24 6.32 16.37
C GLU A 28 -5.69 6.68 16.70
N GLN A 29 -6.22 7.77 16.15
CA GLN A 29 -7.61 8.17 16.34
C GLN A 29 -8.61 7.15 15.81
N THR A 30 -8.22 6.37 14.83
CA THR A 30 -9.09 5.40 14.20
C THR A 30 -8.98 4.00 14.79
N VAL A 31 -8.04 3.78 15.71
CA VAL A 31 -7.83 2.50 16.37
C VAL A 31 -8.34 2.63 17.81
N ALA A 32 -9.63 2.31 18.01
CA ALA A 32 -10.24 2.36 19.34
C ALA A 32 -9.56 1.37 20.28
N ASN A 33 -9.15 1.85 21.45
CA ASN A 33 -8.50 1.05 22.49
C ASN A 33 -7.16 0.44 22.09
N ALA A 34 -6.55 0.89 21.00
CA ALA A 34 -5.26 0.40 20.62
C ALA A 34 -4.17 1.03 21.49
N LYS A 35 -3.29 0.19 21.98
CA LYS A 35 -2.01 0.68 22.51
C LYS A 35 -1.33 1.45 21.38
N ARG A 36 -0.92 2.66 21.65
CA ARG A 36 -0.18 3.49 20.69
C ARG A 36 1.04 2.72 20.23
N ARG A 37 1.05 2.31 18.98
CA ARG A 37 2.12 1.53 18.39
C ARG A 37 2.79 2.32 17.29
N ARG A 38 4.11 2.21 17.19
CA ARG A 38 4.86 2.74 16.05
C ARG A 38 4.86 1.78 14.87
N HIS A 39 4.55 0.49 15.13
CA HIS A 39 4.59 -0.58 14.14
C HIS A 39 3.19 -1.13 13.91
N TYR A 40 2.78 -1.19 12.67
CA TYR A 40 1.47 -1.71 12.29
C TYR A 40 1.63 -2.83 11.27
N PRO A 41 0.85 -3.92 11.37
CA PRO A 41 0.91 -4.98 10.36
C PRO A 41 0.49 -4.46 9.00
N ALA A 42 1.21 -4.88 7.99
CA ALA A 42 0.98 -4.48 6.61
C ALA A 42 1.18 -5.66 5.67
N VAL A 43 0.63 -5.54 4.48
CA VAL A 43 0.95 -6.41 3.36
C VAL A 43 1.70 -5.60 2.33
N LYS A 44 2.84 -6.12 1.86
CA LYS A 44 3.67 -5.45 0.87
C LYS A 44 3.45 -6.04 -0.50
N ILE A 45 3.25 -5.17 -1.48
CA ILE A 45 3.26 -5.57 -2.88
C ILE A 45 4.72 -5.73 -3.29
N GLY A 46 5.15 -6.97 -3.51
CA GLY A 46 6.52 -7.26 -3.90
C GLY A 46 6.73 -7.06 -5.39
N ARG A 47 5.81 -7.56 -6.20
CA ARG A 47 5.83 -7.42 -7.65
C ARG A 47 4.44 -7.16 -8.17
N LEU A 48 4.36 -6.33 -9.19
CA LEU A 48 3.13 -6.08 -9.93
C LEU A 48 3.55 -5.86 -11.38
N ALA A 49 3.11 -6.75 -12.26
CA ALA A 49 3.48 -6.67 -13.67
C ALA A 49 2.31 -7.08 -14.54
N VAL A 50 2.20 -6.42 -15.68
CA VAL A 50 1.19 -6.70 -16.70
C VAL A 50 1.92 -7.04 -17.99
N SER A 51 1.43 -8.06 -18.70
CA SER A 51 1.95 -8.44 -20.01
C SER A 51 1.88 -7.26 -20.97
N GLU A 52 2.90 -7.10 -21.83
CA GLU A 52 2.94 -6.03 -22.82
C GLU A 52 1.70 -6.02 -23.73
N GLU A 53 1.15 -7.18 -24.05
CA GLU A 53 -0.06 -7.30 -24.86
C GLU A 53 -1.27 -6.62 -24.23
N TYR A 54 -1.28 -6.51 -22.91
CA TYR A 54 -2.40 -5.95 -22.16
C TYR A 54 -2.06 -4.62 -21.49
N ALA A 55 -0.86 -4.10 -21.74
CA ALA A 55 -0.45 -2.79 -21.20
C ALA A 55 -1.37 -1.69 -21.73
N GLY A 56 -1.68 -0.72 -20.91
CA GLY A 56 -2.57 0.37 -21.27
C GLY A 56 -4.06 0.11 -21.04
N GLN A 57 -4.43 -1.07 -20.53
CA GLN A 57 -5.82 -1.44 -20.26
C GLN A 57 -6.20 -1.31 -18.78
N ASP A 58 -5.40 -0.58 -18.00
CA ASP A 58 -5.61 -0.33 -16.57
C ASP A 58 -5.68 -1.62 -15.71
N TRP A 59 -4.98 -2.66 -16.12
CA TRP A 59 -4.93 -3.89 -15.33
C TRP A 59 -4.27 -3.69 -13.98
N GLU A 60 -3.24 -2.82 -13.90
CA GLU A 60 -2.58 -2.51 -12.63
C GLU A 60 -3.55 -1.90 -11.64
N GLY A 61 -4.38 -0.95 -12.06
CA GLY A 61 -5.40 -0.33 -11.21
C GLY A 61 -6.42 -1.35 -10.73
N ILE A 62 -6.85 -2.26 -11.60
CA ILE A 62 -7.78 -3.33 -11.25
C ILE A 62 -7.17 -4.26 -10.20
N ILE A 63 -5.90 -4.63 -10.36
CA ILE A 63 -5.20 -5.50 -9.41
C ILE A 63 -5.07 -4.82 -8.05
N ILE A 64 -4.70 -3.54 -8.00
CA ILE A 64 -4.60 -2.80 -6.76
C ILE A 64 -5.96 -2.76 -6.04
N ARG A 65 -7.03 -2.53 -6.78
CA ARG A 65 -8.37 -2.53 -6.22
C ARG A 65 -8.77 -3.92 -5.68
N LEU A 66 -8.38 -4.98 -6.37
CA LEU A 66 -8.59 -6.35 -5.91
C LEU A 66 -7.83 -6.61 -4.60
N ILE A 67 -6.58 -6.17 -4.49
CA ILE A 67 -5.78 -6.34 -3.28
C ILE A 67 -6.45 -5.60 -2.11
N LYS A 68 -6.89 -4.37 -2.32
CA LYS A 68 -7.62 -3.60 -1.30
C LYS A 68 -8.87 -4.36 -0.84
N PHE A 69 -9.61 -4.92 -1.77
CA PHE A 69 -10.81 -5.69 -1.46
C PHE A 69 -10.47 -6.95 -0.65
N MET A 70 -9.45 -7.70 -1.05
CA MET A 70 -9.04 -8.94 -0.38
C MET A 70 -8.66 -8.70 1.09
N PHE A 71 -8.04 -7.56 1.39
CA PHE A 71 -7.56 -7.27 2.74
C PHE A 71 -8.53 -6.41 3.56
N THR A 72 -9.68 -6.06 3.00
CA THR A 72 -10.77 -5.41 3.74
C THR A 72 -11.94 -6.35 3.99
N HIS A 73 -12.12 -7.36 3.13
CA HIS A 73 -13.20 -8.34 3.24
C HIS A 73 -12.58 -9.71 3.56
N GLY A 74 -12.80 -10.19 4.78
CA GLY A 74 -12.24 -11.48 5.22
C GLY A 74 -10.74 -11.44 5.49
N ASN A 75 -10.23 -10.31 5.92
CA ASN A 75 -8.82 -10.14 6.24
C ASN A 75 -8.42 -10.98 7.45
N ARG A 76 -7.71 -12.09 7.19
CA ARG A 76 -7.26 -13.02 8.23
C ARG A 76 -5.92 -12.63 8.84
N THR A 77 -5.19 -11.70 8.23
CA THR A 77 -3.88 -11.29 8.69
C THR A 77 -3.92 -10.10 9.63
N GLY A 78 -5.05 -9.40 9.72
CA GLY A 78 -5.18 -8.21 10.54
C GLY A 78 -4.39 -7.02 10.02
N CYS A 79 -4.02 -7.02 8.74
CA CYS A 79 -3.27 -5.90 8.16
C CYS A 79 -4.11 -4.64 8.10
N ARG A 80 -3.51 -3.52 8.51
CA ARG A 80 -4.07 -2.19 8.40
C ARG A 80 -3.67 -1.49 7.11
N PHE A 81 -2.48 -1.80 6.59
CA PHE A 81 -1.88 -1.06 5.49
C PHE A 81 -1.45 -1.98 4.36
N ILE A 82 -1.46 -1.43 3.14
CA ILE A 82 -0.73 -1.98 2.01
C ILE A 82 0.51 -1.11 1.81
N THR A 83 1.67 -1.73 1.64
CA THR A 83 2.91 -1.01 1.35
C THR A 83 3.47 -1.42 0.00
N VAL A 84 4.32 -0.56 -0.55
CA VAL A 84 5.03 -0.83 -1.80
C VAL A 84 6.31 0.00 -1.83
N ASP A 85 7.37 -0.58 -2.38
CA ASP A 85 8.56 0.17 -2.74
C ASP A 85 8.47 0.49 -4.22
N ALA A 86 8.07 1.71 -4.54
CA ALA A 86 7.76 2.13 -5.90
C ALA A 86 8.97 2.77 -6.56
N TYR A 87 9.32 2.32 -7.78
CA TYR A 87 10.26 3.04 -8.61
C TYR A 87 9.70 4.41 -8.95
N HIS A 88 10.57 5.39 -9.22
CA HIS A 88 10.15 6.77 -9.47
C HIS A 88 9.14 6.90 -10.63
N ASP A 89 9.28 6.08 -11.66
CA ASP A 89 8.36 6.09 -12.80
C ASP A 89 6.99 5.49 -12.46
N ALA A 90 6.88 4.72 -11.38
CA ALA A 90 5.63 4.13 -10.91
C ALA A 90 4.95 4.95 -9.82
N VAL A 91 5.62 5.94 -9.23
CA VAL A 91 5.08 6.74 -8.13
C VAL A 91 3.76 7.39 -8.50
N GLY A 92 3.67 7.99 -9.70
CA GLY A 92 2.45 8.62 -10.17
C GLY A 92 1.25 7.68 -10.21
N PHE A 93 1.48 6.43 -10.61
CA PHE A 93 0.45 5.40 -10.62
C PHE A 93 -0.07 5.12 -9.20
N TYR A 94 0.85 4.91 -8.24
CA TYR A 94 0.44 4.62 -6.86
C TYR A 94 -0.25 5.82 -6.19
N LEU A 95 0.18 7.04 -6.50
CA LEU A 95 -0.52 8.24 -6.03
C LEU A 95 -1.98 8.26 -6.52
N LYS A 96 -2.21 7.91 -7.78
CA LYS A 96 -3.58 7.81 -8.33
C LYS A 96 -4.40 6.73 -7.64
N CYS A 97 -3.76 5.68 -7.15
CA CYS A 97 -4.43 4.61 -6.40
C CYS A 97 -4.70 4.99 -4.95
N GLY A 98 -4.32 6.19 -4.52
CA GLY A 98 -4.55 6.68 -3.17
C GLY A 98 -3.41 6.41 -2.19
N PHE A 99 -2.28 5.90 -2.67
CA PHE A 99 -1.10 5.71 -1.84
C PHE A 99 -0.43 7.03 -1.54
N ASP A 100 0.30 7.09 -0.44
CA ASP A 100 1.07 8.25 -0.04
C ASP A 100 2.47 7.80 0.39
N PHE A 101 3.37 8.76 0.54
CA PHE A 101 4.75 8.46 0.94
C PHE A 101 4.83 8.21 2.44
N ILE A 102 5.62 7.22 2.84
CA ILE A 102 5.88 6.94 4.25
C ILE A 102 6.81 8.01 4.83
N SER A 103 7.80 8.46 4.04
CA SER A 103 8.82 9.41 4.51
C SER A 103 9.29 10.28 3.36
N GLU A 104 9.83 11.44 3.70
CA GLU A 104 10.54 12.31 2.75
C GLU A 104 12.02 11.97 2.64
N LYS A 105 12.51 11.07 3.49
CA LYS A 105 13.94 10.74 3.57
C LYS A 105 14.44 9.93 2.38
N ASP A 106 13.55 9.27 1.64
CA ASP A 106 13.92 8.41 0.51
C ASP A 106 13.74 9.06 -0.87
N GLN A 107 13.64 10.39 -0.93
CA GLN A 107 13.43 11.10 -2.19
C GLN A 107 14.50 10.82 -3.24
N ASN A 108 15.73 10.60 -2.80
CA ASN A 108 16.87 10.37 -3.68
C ASN A 108 17.26 8.90 -3.82
N GLU A 109 16.47 8.00 -3.23
CA GLU A 109 16.70 6.56 -3.34
C GLU A 109 16.14 6.01 -4.66
N ILE A 110 16.52 4.78 -4.98
CA ILE A 110 16.04 4.10 -6.20
C ILE A 110 14.53 3.92 -6.16
N THR A 111 13.98 3.64 -4.97
CA THR A 111 12.54 3.49 -4.77
C THR A 111 12.04 4.41 -3.68
N ARG A 112 10.74 4.71 -3.73
CA ARG A 112 10.03 5.41 -2.67
C ARG A 112 9.12 4.42 -1.95
N SER A 113 9.20 4.39 -0.62
CA SER A 113 8.28 3.58 0.19
C SER A 113 6.94 4.31 0.32
N MET A 114 5.88 3.64 -0.07
CA MET A 114 4.53 4.19 -0.08
C MET A 114 3.57 3.28 0.67
N TYR A 115 2.47 3.84 1.13
CA TYR A 115 1.46 3.08 1.86
C TYR A 115 0.05 3.52 1.51
N TYR A 116 -0.91 2.61 1.73
CA TYR A 116 -2.33 2.89 1.64
C TYR A 116 -3.00 2.35 2.92
N ASP A 117 -3.81 3.20 3.58
CA ASP A 117 -4.56 2.79 4.76
C ASP A 117 -5.85 2.08 4.31
N LEU A 118 -5.96 0.79 4.59
CA LEU A 118 -7.10 -0.04 4.18
C LEU A 118 -8.42 0.44 4.76
N LYS A 119 -8.40 1.15 5.87
CA LYS A 119 -9.62 1.73 6.43
C LYS A 119 -10.28 2.71 5.46
N ARG A 120 -9.49 3.43 4.68
CA ARG A 120 -10.02 4.36 3.68
C ARG A 120 -10.85 3.65 2.61
N PHE A 121 -10.48 2.42 2.27
CA PHE A 121 -11.23 1.65 1.27
C PHE A 121 -12.62 1.27 1.77
N LEU A 122 -12.75 0.98 3.06
CA LEU A 122 -14.05 0.69 3.67
C LEU A 122 -14.96 1.91 3.72
N ASP A 123 -14.38 3.11 3.74
CA ASP A 123 -15.12 4.37 3.81
C ASP A 123 -15.47 4.93 2.42
N GLU A 124 -15.00 4.30 1.37
CA GLU A 124 -15.31 4.67 -0.02
C GLU A 124 -16.68 4.19 -0.48
#